data_14aa5052740146bc9a704d42346a93ce
#
_entry.id   14aa5052740146bc9a704d42346a93ce
#
_cell.length_a   1.000
_cell.length_b   1.000
_cell.length_c   1.000
_cell.angle_alpha   90.00
_cell.angle_beta   90.00
_cell.angle_gamma   90.00
#
_symmetry.space_group_name_H-M   'P 1'
#
loop_
_entity.id
_entity.type
_entity.pdbx_description
1 polymer ?
#
loop_
_entity_poly.entity_id
_entity_poly.type
_entity_poly.pdbx_seq_one_letter_code
_entity_poly.pdbx_strand_id
1 'polypeptide(L)'
;MPVIPPPAPTLPAALLCDMDGTLVDTEHQWLDAVAGFLREQGLAATDEVLADFAGAPVDDAARRLVRAYGVRCDVTRTAARLDRDFTARVAAGVTVQPGALRLLDRARALGIPAALVTASERHVADLVLRTLGAHRFALSVTSGEAPRGKPHPDPYLAAAAGLGVDPADCLAVEDTPTGASAALAAGCRLLAVPSVPGIVPGPRTAVVASLADVDLADFPFARPA
;
A
#
# COMPACT_ATOMS: atom_id res chain seq x y z
N MET A 1 -34.12 -31.16 -7.95
CA MET A 1 -33.65 -30.33 -6.81
C MET A 1 -33.67 -28.86 -7.22
N PRO A 2 -34.25 -27.94 -6.45
CA PRO A 2 -34.19 -26.53 -6.80
C PRO A 2 -32.72 -26.06 -6.72
N VAL A 3 -32.23 -25.46 -7.80
CA VAL A 3 -30.93 -24.81 -7.86
C VAL A 3 -31.09 -23.53 -7.05
N ILE A 4 -30.46 -23.47 -5.86
CA ILE A 4 -30.37 -22.23 -5.08
C ILE A 4 -29.46 -21.29 -5.89
N PRO A 5 -29.95 -20.13 -6.34
CA PRO A 5 -29.09 -19.19 -7.03
C PRO A 5 -27.92 -18.78 -6.12
N PRO A 6 -26.73 -18.53 -6.66
CA PRO A 6 -25.63 -18.02 -5.86
C PRO A 6 -26.07 -16.75 -5.13
N PRO A 7 -25.62 -16.53 -3.88
CA PRO A 7 -25.93 -15.30 -3.17
C PRO A 7 -25.47 -14.10 -3.99
N ALA A 8 -26.29 -13.05 -4.01
CA ALA A 8 -25.94 -11.81 -4.69
C ALA A 8 -24.57 -11.30 -4.18
N PRO A 9 -23.74 -10.71 -5.05
CA PRO A 9 -22.47 -10.16 -4.62
C PRO A 9 -22.72 -9.13 -3.51
N THR A 10 -22.17 -9.38 -2.34
CA THR A 10 -22.27 -8.44 -1.22
C THR A 10 -21.16 -7.41 -1.35
N LEU A 11 -21.46 -6.13 -1.17
CA LEU A 11 -20.45 -5.08 -1.14
C LEU A 11 -19.55 -5.24 0.10
N PRO A 12 -18.27 -4.85 0.05
CA PRO A 12 -17.41 -4.82 1.22
C PRO A 12 -17.91 -3.81 2.25
N ALA A 13 -17.71 -4.10 3.53
CA ALA A 13 -18.03 -3.17 4.62
C ALA A 13 -17.09 -1.95 4.63
N ALA A 14 -15.85 -2.12 4.14
CA ALA A 14 -14.87 -1.04 3.96
C ALA A 14 -13.83 -1.40 2.89
N LEU A 15 -13.18 -0.36 2.32
CA LEU A 15 -11.94 -0.47 1.56
C LEU A 15 -10.77 -0.10 2.45
N LEU A 16 -9.73 -0.96 2.49
CA LEU A 16 -8.48 -0.72 3.21
C LEU A 16 -7.36 -0.65 2.16
N CYS A 17 -7.02 0.55 1.73
CA CYS A 17 -6.12 0.75 0.59
C CYS A 17 -4.70 1.01 1.06
N ASP A 18 -3.75 0.23 0.55
CA ASP A 18 -2.36 0.63 0.56
C ASP A 18 -2.16 1.90 -0.29
N MET A 19 -1.01 2.54 -0.17
CA MET A 19 -0.69 3.83 -0.78
C MET A 19 0.31 3.70 -1.92
N ASP A 20 1.53 3.32 -1.58
CA ASP A 20 2.70 3.38 -2.45
C ASP A 20 2.70 2.21 -3.46
N GLY A 21 2.69 2.50 -4.75
CA GLY A 21 2.50 1.50 -5.80
C GLY A 21 1.03 1.12 -6.05
N THR A 22 0.15 1.28 -5.07
CA THR A 22 -1.27 0.90 -5.12
C THR A 22 -2.18 2.04 -5.59
N LEU A 23 -2.23 3.16 -4.86
CA LEU A 23 -3.06 4.33 -5.21
C LEU A 23 -2.26 5.41 -5.94
N VAL A 24 -0.98 5.51 -5.65
CA VAL A 24 -0.04 6.45 -6.26
C VAL A 24 1.23 5.72 -6.68
N ASP A 25 1.84 6.17 -7.76
CA ASP A 25 3.14 5.71 -8.19
C ASP A 25 4.22 6.56 -7.51
N THR A 26 4.73 6.05 -6.39
CA THR A 26 5.82 6.67 -5.61
C THR A 26 7.10 5.85 -5.67
N GLU A 27 7.07 4.67 -6.26
CA GLU A 27 8.21 3.75 -6.29
C GLU A 27 9.43 4.37 -7.00
N HIS A 28 9.22 5.00 -8.16
CA HIS A 28 10.31 5.65 -8.87
C HIS A 28 10.91 6.83 -8.08
N GLN A 29 10.10 7.60 -7.33
CA GLN A 29 10.57 8.69 -6.48
C GLN A 29 11.40 8.16 -5.31
N TRP A 30 10.99 7.00 -4.76
CA TRP A 30 11.73 6.30 -3.73
C TRP A 30 13.09 5.81 -4.25
N LEU A 31 13.09 5.08 -5.36
CA LEU A 31 14.32 4.57 -5.96
C LEU A 31 15.25 5.70 -6.42
N ASP A 32 14.72 6.81 -6.90
CA ASP A 32 15.49 8.01 -7.20
C ASP A 32 16.12 8.65 -5.97
N ALA A 33 15.45 8.64 -4.81
CA ALA A 33 16.04 9.10 -3.56
C ALA A 33 17.21 8.20 -3.13
N VAL A 34 17.03 6.88 -3.20
CA VAL A 34 18.09 5.90 -2.93
C VAL A 34 19.27 6.06 -3.91
N ALA A 35 18.98 6.19 -5.20
CA ALA A 35 20.00 6.37 -6.24
C ALA A 35 20.80 7.67 -6.03
N GLY A 36 20.13 8.76 -5.68
CA GLY A 36 20.78 10.02 -5.34
C GLY A 36 21.73 9.86 -4.18
N PHE A 37 21.28 9.21 -3.11
CA PHE A 37 22.09 8.93 -1.94
C PHE A 37 23.31 8.05 -2.25
N LEU A 38 23.13 6.94 -3.00
CA LEU A 38 24.25 6.06 -3.42
C LEU A 38 25.31 6.82 -4.21
N ARG A 39 24.90 7.65 -5.19
CA ARG A 39 25.84 8.45 -6.00
C ARG A 39 26.62 9.45 -5.16
N GLU A 40 26.02 10.08 -4.17
CA GLU A 40 26.72 10.99 -3.24
C GLU A 40 27.74 10.26 -2.38
N GLN A 41 27.53 8.97 -2.10
CA GLN A 41 28.50 8.13 -1.40
C GLN A 41 29.58 7.54 -2.34
N GLY A 42 29.54 7.86 -3.64
CA GLY A 42 30.45 7.32 -4.65
C GLY A 42 30.15 5.87 -5.00
N LEU A 43 28.95 5.39 -4.72
CA LEU A 43 28.49 4.02 -5.00
C LEU A 43 27.71 3.96 -6.31
N ALA A 44 27.75 2.78 -6.96
CA ALA A 44 26.94 2.55 -8.15
C ALA A 44 25.44 2.46 -7.80
N ALA A 45 24.62 3.13 -8.60
CA ALA A 45 23.16 3.05 -8.51
C ALA A 45 22.62 2.43 -9.81
N THR A 46 22.94 1.15 -10.03
CA THR A 46 22.41 0.37 -11.16
C THR A 46 21.02 -0.16 -10.84
N ASP A 47 20.25 -0.52 -11.86
CA ASP A 47 18.91 -1.09 -11.69
C ASP A 47 18.93 -2.35 -10.80
N GLU A 48 20.00 -3.16 -10.92
CA GLU A 48 20.21 -4.35 -10.09
C GLU A 48 20.38 -3.99 -8.61
N VAL A 49 21.16 -2.94 -8.31
CA VAL A 49 21.33 -2.43 -6.94
C VAL A 49 20.04 -1.83 -6.42
N LEU A 50 19.33 -1.05 -7.23
CA LEU A 50 18.09 -0.39 -6.84
C LEU A 50 16.95 -1.39 -6.59
N ALA A 51 16.92 -2.53 -7.30
CA ALA A 51 15.94 -3.60 -7.07
C ALA A 51 15.94 -4.13 -5.63
N ASP A 52 17.08 -4.05 -4.92
CA ASP A 52 17.18 -4.41 -3.52
C ASP A 52 16.38 -3.50 -2.57
N PHE A 53 16.00 -2.32 -3.03
CA PHE A 53 15.32 -1.29 -2.25
C PHE A 53 13.85 -1.09 -2.64
N ALA A 54 13.40 -1.77 -3.69
CA ALA A 54 12.01 -1.70 -4.15
C ALA A 54 11.04 -2.12 -3.04
N GLY A 55 10.06 -1.27 -2.74
CA GLY A 55 9.05 -1.48 -1.69
C GLY A 55 9.61 -1.55 -0.25
N ALA A 56 10.89 -1.24 -0.05
CA ALA A 56 11.52 -1.32 1.28
C ALA A 56 11.15 -0.09 2.14
N PRO A 57 10.77 -0.29 3.42
CA PRO A 57 10.66 0.79 4.39
C PRO A 57 12.00 1.54 4.55
N VAL A 58 11.92 2.84 4.82
CA VAL A 58 13.10 3.73 4.96
C VAL A 58 14.16 3.17 5.92
N ASP A 59 13.72 2.67 7.07
CA ASP A 59 14.64 2.11 8.08
C ASP A 59 15.35 0.84 7.62
N ASP A 60 14.65 -0.03 6.88
CA ASP A 60 15.22 -1.26 6.32
C ASP A 60 16.23 -0.94 5.22
N ALA A 61 15.90 0.01 4.35
CA ALA A 61 16.80 0.51 3.34
C ALA A 61 18.06 1.13 3.95
N ALA A 62 17.90 1.96 4.99
CA ALA A 62 19.05 2.57 5.71
C ALA A 62 19.94 1.51 6.34
N ARG A 63 19.36 0.50 7.01
CA ARG A 63 20.11 -0.63 7.56
C ARG A 63 20.88 -1.39 6.49
N ARG A 64 20.26 -1.65 5.34
CA ARG A 64 20.88 -2.33 4.20
C ARG A 64 22.02 -1.52 3.61
N LEU A 65 21.83 -0.23 3.37
CA LEU A 65 22.86 0.68 2.84
C LEU A 65 24.11 0.70 3.74
N VAL A 66 23.94 0.79 5.04
CA VAL A 66 25.05 0.82 6.00
C VAL A 66 25.77 -0.54 6.08
N ARG A 67 25.02 -1.65 6.14
CA ARG A 67 25.58 -2.98 6.40
C ARG A 67 26.12 -3.66 5.15
N ALA A 68 25.41 -3.57 4.02
CA ALA A 68 25.73 -4.31 2.79
C ALA A 68 26.51 -3.46 1.79
N TYR A 69 26.24 -2.15 1.74
CA TYR A 69 26.86 -1.25 0.74
C TYR A 69 28.00 -0.39 1.32
N GLY A 70 28.31 -0.53 2.62
CA GLY A 70 29.46 0.13 3.24
C GLY A 70 29.36 1.65 3.34
N VAL A 71 28.15 2.17 3.39
CA VAL A 71 27.91 3.61 3.56
C VAL A 71 28.55 4.12 4.86
N ARG A 72 29.33 5.19 4.77
CA ARG A 72 30.09 5.80 5.89
C ARG A 72 29.22 6.70 6.79
N CYS A 73 27.95 6.36 6.94
CA CYS A 73 27.00 7.07 7.80
C CYS A 73 26.37 6.07 8.77
N ASP A 74 25.92 6.53 9.92
CA ASP A 74 25.10 5.68 10.79
C ASP A 74 23.69 5.49 10.21
N VAL A 75 22.99 4.45 10.67
CA VAL A 75 21.66 4.09 10.19
C VAL A 75 20.65 5.23 10.35
N THR A 76 20.67 5.91 11.50
CA THR A 76 19.73 6.99 11.81
C THR A 76 19.89 8.18 10.86
N ARG A 77 21.10 8.60 10.58
CA ARG A 77 21.38 9.68 9.63
C ARG A 77 21.05 9.29 8.22
N THR A 78 21.33 8.04 7.84
CA THR A 78 20.97 7.50 6.52
C THR A 78 19.46 7.49 6.34
N ALA A 79 18.71 6.97 7.31
CA ALA A 79 17.24 6.97 7.30
C ALA A 79 16.67 8.40 7.17
N ALA A 80 17.12 9.33 8.03
CA ALA A 80 16.66 10.71 7.99
C ALA A 80 17.00 11.43 6.67
N ARG A 81 18.09 11.04 6.00
CA ARG A 81 18.43 11.59 4.68
C ARG A 81 17.51 11.04 3.59
N LEU A 82 17.30 9.73 3.55
CA LEU A 82 16.42 9.09 2.59
C LEU A 82 14.98 9.60 2.72
N ASP A 83 14.47 9.66 3.95
CA ASP A 83 13.13 10.17 4.24
C ASP A 83 12.94 11.60 3.75
N ARG A 84 13.87 12.50 4.05
CA ARG A 84 13.82 13.89 3.59
C ARG A 84 13.84 14.00 2.07
N ASP A 85 14.70 13.24 1.39
CA ASP A 85 14.86 13.31 -0.06
C ASP A 85 13.64 12.70 -0.77
N PHE A 86 13.09 11.62 -0.24
CA PHE A 86 11.84 11.02 -0.70
C PHE A 86 10.65 11.97 -0.48
N THR A 87 10.51 12.52 0.73
CA THR A 87 9.46 13.51 1.06
C THR A 87 9.49 14.72 0.11
N ALA A 88 10.68 15.25 -0.19
CA ALA A 88 10.81 16.37 -1.11
C ALA A 88 10.33 16.02 -2.53
N ARG A 89 10.61 14.80 -3.00
CA ARG A 89 10.14 14.32 -4.31
C ARG A 89 8.63 14.12 -4.34
N VAL A 90 8.05 13.50 -3.30
CA VAL A 90 6.60 13.35 -3.16
C VAL A 90 5.91 14.71 -3.09
N ALA A 91 6.50 15.68 -2.38
CA ALA A 91 5.96 17.05 -2.29
C ALA A 91 5.99 17.80 -3.63
N ALA A 92 6.92 17.47 -4.52
CA ALA A 92 6.96 18.03 -5.89
C ALA A 92 5.84 17.50 -6.79
N GLY A 93 5.20 16.38 -6.41
CA GLY A 93 4.05 15.78 -7.06
C GLY A 93 4.16 14.26 -7.17
N VAL A 94 3.02 13.60 -7.13
CA VAL A 94 2.90 12.14 -7.33
C VAL A 94 1.94 11.85 -8.46
N THR A 95 2.20 10.79 -9.20
CA THR A 95 1.29 10.26 -10.22
C THR A 95 0.25 9.37 -9.54
N VAL A 96 -1.02 9.66 -9.76
CA VAL A 96 -2.12 8.81 -9.28
C VAL A 96 -2.25 7.59 -10.19
N GLN A 97 -2.35 6.39 -9.59
CA GLN A 97 -2.50 5.15 -10.34
C GLN A 97 -3.80 5.14 -11.16
N PRO A 98 -3.78 4.58 -12.39
CA PRO A 98 -4.97 4.49 -13.22
C PRO A 98 -6.12 3.76 -12.49
N GLY A 99 -7.27 4.43 -12.39
CA GLY A 99 -8.46 3.89 -11.73
C GLY A 99 -8.56 4.16 -10.22
N ALA A 100 -7.50 4.60 -9.54
CA ALA A 100 -7.51 4.80 -8.09
C ALA A 100 -8.59 5.80 -7.62
N LEU A 101 -8.67 6.97 -8.21
CA LEU A 101 -9.70 7.96 -7.85
C LEU A 101 -11.11 7.44 -8.17
N ARG A 102 -11.29 6.76 -9.29
CA ARG A 102 -12.59 6.16 -9.65
C ARG A 102 -13.02 5.11 -8.63
N LEU A 103 -12.12 4.25 -8.19
CA LEU A 103 -12.38 3.23 -7.16
C LEU A 103 -12.84 3.89 -5.85
N LEU A 104 -12.12 4.90 -5.37
CA LEU A 104 -12.43 5.64 -4.15
C LEU A 104 -13.77 6.42 -4.26
N ASP A 105 -14.01 7.10 -5.38
CA ASP A 105 -15.26 7.81 -5.63
C ASP A 105 -16.45 6.84 -5.74
N ARG A 106 -16.24 5.67 -6.32
CA ARG A 106 -17.26 4.61 -6.40
C ARG A 106 -17.57 4.03 -5.03
N ALA A 107 -16.56 3.76 -4.20
CA ALA A 107 -16.75 3.33 -2.82
C ALA A 107 -17.60 4.33 -2.05
N ARG A 108 -17.25 5.61 -2.13
CA ARG A 108 -17.99 6.70 -1.49
C ARG A 108 -19.44 6.77 -1.97
N ALA A 109 -19.70 6.66 -3.27
CA ALA A 109 -21.04 6.67 -3.85
C ALA A 109 -21.91 5.49 -3.38
N LEU A 110 -21.28 4.34 -3.07
CA LEU A 110 -21.91 3.14 -2.52
C LEU A 110 -22.02 3.15 -0.98
N GLY A 111 -21.53 4.21 -0.31
CA GLY A 111 -21.52 4.31 1.15
C GLY A 111 -20.48 3.42 1.82
N ILE A 112 -19.47 2.95 1.07
CA ILE A 112 -18.37 2.12 1.57
C ILE A 112 -17.26 3.06 2.08
N PRO A 113 -16.96 3.09 3.39
CA PRO A 113 -15.86 3.89 3.92
C PRO A 113 -14.52 3.34 3.43
N ALA A 114 -13.56 4.24 3.17
CA ALA A 114 -12.19 3.88 2.82
C ALA A 114 -11.22 4.31 3.92
N ALA A 115 -10.19 3.49 4.16
CA ALA A 115 -9.03 3.81 4.97
C ALA A 115 -7.75 3.70 4.14
N LEU A 116 -6.80 4.62 4.36
CA LEU A 116 -5.44 4.48 3.87
C LEU A 116 -4.63 3.67 4.88
N VAL A 117 -3.87 2.65 4.41
CA VAL A 117 -3.05 1.78 5.25
C VAL A 117 -1.66 1.65 4.64
N THR A 118 -0.70 2.44 5.09
CA THR A 118 0.63 2.53 4.47
C THR A 118 1.77 2.25 5.44
N ALA A 119 2.90 1.78 4.91
CA ALA A 119 4.17 1.69 5.61
C ALA A 119 4.96 3.01 5.61
N SER A 120 4.49 4.01 4.87
CA SER A 120 5.09 5.35 4.83
C SER A 120 4.79 6.16 6.09
N GLU A 121 5.68 7.08 6.41
CA GLU A 121 5.55 7.98 7.55
C GLU A 121 4.36 8.95 7.39
N ARG A 122 3.79 9.42 8.51
CA ARG A 122 2.62 10.31 8.55
C ARG A 122 2.77 11.53 7.65
N HIS A 123 3.91 12.19 7.65
CA HIS A 123 4.14 13.39 6.86
C HIS A 123 4.12 13.13 5.34
N VAL A 124 4.59 11.95 4.89
CA VAL A 124 4.51 11.52 3.48
C VAL A 124 3.05 11.20 3.11
N ALA A 125 2.37 10.42 3.96
CA ALA A 125 0.96 10.08 3.74
C ALA A 125 0.07 11.33 3.65
N ASP A 126 0.32 12.36 4.47
CA ASP A 126 -0.42 13.61 4.42
C ASP A 126 -0.22 14.39 3.10
N LEU A 127 0.96 14.28 2.48
CA LEU A 127 1.22 14.84 1.14
C LEU A 127 0.36 14.11 0.09
N VAL A 128 0.39 12.78 0.11
CA VAL A 128 -0.38 11.95 -0.82
C VAL A 128 -1.89 12.13 -0.63
N LEU A 129 -2.37 12.18 0.62
CA LEU A 129 -3.78 12.44 0.93
C LEU A 129 -4.28 13.77 0.36
N ARG A 130 -3.45 14.81 0.29
CA ARG A 130 -3.81 16.07 -0.37
C ARG A 130 -4.03 15.86 -1.88
N THR A 131 -3.19 15.06 -2.52
CA THR A 131 -3.32 14.75 -3.95
C THR A 131 -4.53 13.86 -4.25
N LEU A 132 -4.75 12.83 -3.44
CA LEU A 132 -5.89 11.92 -3.58
C LEU A 132 -7.22 12.56 -3.14
N GLY A 133 -7.17 13.65 -2.35
CA GLY A 133 -8.33 14.26 -1.70
C GLY A 133 -8.69 13.53 -0.40
N ALA A 134 -8.26 14.09 0.74
CA ALA A 134 -8.43 13.50 2.08
C ALA A 134 -9.89 13.15 2.42
N HIS A 135 -10.86 13.88 1.85
CA HIS A 135 -12.29 13.62 2.05
C HIS A 135 -12.79 12.26 1.52
N ARG A 136 -11.97 11.54 0.76
CA ARG A 136 -12.27 10.18 0.28
C ARG A 136 -11.98 9.12 1.32
N PHE A 137 -11.24 9.46 2.37
CA PHE A 137 -10.85 8.54 3.42
C PHE A 137 -11.49 8.92 4.75
N ALA A 138 -12.03 7.92 5.46
CA ALA A 138 -12.56 8.09 6.79
C ALA A 138 -11.45 8.18 7.84
N LEU A 139 -10.34 7.45 7.61
CA LEU A 139 -9.14 7.47 8.43
C LEU A 139 -7.90 7.02 7.63
N SER A 140 -6.74 7.14 8.24
CA SER A 140 -5.49 6.57 7.73
C SER A 140 -4.68 5.96 8.87
N VAL A 141 -3.94 4.89 8.56
CA VAL A 141 -2.97 4.22 9.44
C VAL A 141 -1.61 4.27 8.73
N THR A 142 -0.62 4.88 9.37
CA THR A 142 0.73 5.06 8.82
C THR A 142 1.78 4.32 9.65
N SER A 143 3.02 4.38 9.22
CA SER A 143 4.16 3.83 9.97
C SER A 143 4.13 4.29 11.44
N GLY A 144 4.38 3.36 12.36
CA GLY A 144 4.42 3.64 13.80
C GLY A 144 3.05 3.79 14.50
N GLU A 145 1.93 3.81 13.77
CA GLU A 145 0.57 3.94 14.35
C GLU A 145 -0.09 2.59 14.66
N ALA A 146 0.56 1.49 14.27
CA ALA A 146 0.22 0.14 14.68
C ALA A 146 1.42 -0.49 15.41
N PRO A 147 1.19 -1.47 16.32
CA PRO A 147 2.28 -2.08 17.09
C PRO A 147 3.40 -2.67 16.24
N ARG A 148 3.05 -3.26 15.10
CA ARG A 148 3.97 -3.85 14.13
C ARG A 148 3.52 -3.47 12.72
N GLY A 149 4.46 -3.08 11.86
CA GLY A 149 4.21 -2.80 10.46
C GLY A 149 3.97 -4.07 9.61
N LYS A 150 3.56 -3.89 8.35
CA LYS A 150 3.50 -4.97 7.35
C LYS A 150 4.84 -5.73 7.32
N PRO A 151 4.87 -7.08 7.25
CA PRO A 151 3.78 -8.00 6.91
C PRO A 151 2.89 -8.44 8.07
N HIS A 152 3.03 -7.86 9.29
CA HIS A 152 2.11 -8.14 10.38
C HIS A 152 0.72 -7.57 10.09
N PRO A 153 -0.36 -8.20 10.58
CA PRO A 153 -1.74 -7.79 10.30
C PRO A 153 -2.15 -6.49 11.00
N ASP A 154 -1.36 -6.03 11.97
CA ASP A 154 -1.72 -4.95 12.90
C ASP A 154 -2.22 -3.66 12.22
N PRO A 155 -1.63 -3.16 11.09
CA PRO A 155 -2.13 -1.96 10.41
C PRO A 155 -3.54 -2.13 9.83
N TYR A 156 -3.83 -3.30 9.24
CA TYR A 156 -5.15 -3.60 8.69
C TYR A 156 -6.19 -3.83 9.78
N LEU A 157 -5.80 -4.49 10.89
CA LEU A 157 -6.64 -4.64 12.07
C LEU A 157 -6.96 -3.29 12.70
N ALA A 158 -5.99 -2.39 12.81
CA ALA A 158 -6.18 -1.04 13.33
C ALA A 158 -7.14 -0.22 12.45
N ALA A 159 -7.01 -0.31 11.13
CA ALA A 159 -7.89 0.37 10.19
C ALA A 159 -9.34 -0.17 10.29
N ALA A 160 -9.54 -1.48 10.31
CA ALA A 160 -10.86 -2.10 10.44
C ALA A 160 -11.51 -1.73 11.79
N ALA A 161 -10.75 -1.78 12.90
CA ALA A 161 -11.21 -1.38 14.23
C ALA A 161 -11.60 0.10 14.27
N GLY A 162 -10.79 0.99 13.65
CA GLY A 162 -11.08 2.42 13.56
C GLY A 162 -12.35 2.74 12.75
N LEU A 163 -12.70 1.88 11.78
CA LEU A 163 -13.95 1.96 11.01
C LEU A 163 -15.13 1.25 11.68
N GLY A 164 -14.90 0.47 12.74
CA GLY A 164 -15.93 -0.30 13.43
C GLY A 164 -16.46 -1.49 12.62
N VAL A 165 -15.64 -2.11 11.78
CA VAL A 165 -16.02 -3.22 10.89
C VAL A 165 -15.18 -4.47 11.15
N ASP A 166 -15.72 -5.65 10.79
CA ASP A 166 -14.98 -6.90 10.83
C ASP A 166 -13.97 -6.92 9.65
N PRO A 167 -12.68 -7.21 9.88
CA PRO A 167 -11.68 -7.37 8.81
C PRO A 167 -12.11 -8.37 7.72
N ALA A 168 -12.85 -9.43 8.08
CA ALA A 168 -13.34 -10.42 7.13
C ALA A 168 -14.36 -9.85 6.12
N ASP A 169 -14.99 -8.73 6.46
CA ASP A 169 -15.91 -8.02 5.60
C ASP A 169 -15.23 -6.87 4.82
N CYS A 170 -13.94 -6.66 5.03
CA CYS A 170 -13.17 -5.63 4.32
C CYS A 170 -12.52 -6.15 3.04
N LEU A 171 -12.38 -5.25 2.06
CA LEU A 171 -11.55 -5.44 0.88
C LEU A 171 -10.26 -4.63 1.04
N ALA A 172 -9.15 -5.31 1.22
CA ALA A 172 -7.83 -4.69 1.12
C ALA A 172 -7.42 -4.55 -0.34
N VAL A 173 -6.76 -3.43 -0.68
CA VAL A 173 -6.20 -3.17 -2.01
C VAL A 173 -4.70 -3.01 -1.84
N GLU A 174 -3.90 -3.81 -2.55
CA GLU A 174 -2.45 -3.94 -2.34
C GLU A 174 -1.70 -4.28 -3.63
N ASP A 175 -0.40 -3.95 -3.65
CA ASP A 175 0.47 -4.20 -4.81
C ASP A 175 1.68 -5.09 -4.49
N THR A 176 2.04 -5.24 -3.18
CA THR A 176 3.22 -6.00 -2.75
C THR A 176 2.88 -7.31 -2.03
N PRO A 177 3.74 -8.36 -2.11
CA PRO A 177 3.58 -9.57 -1.32
C PRO A 177 3.58 -9.32 0.20
N THR A 178 4.35 -8.33 0.67
CA THR A 178 4.43 -7.93 2.08
C THR A 178 3.09 -7.39 2.58
N GLY A 179 2.49 -6.47 1.85
CA GLY A 179 1.20 -5.91 2.19
C GLY A 179 0.05 -6.89 2.01
N ALA A 180 0.07 -7.68 0.91
CA ALA A 180 -0.88 -8.76 0.69
C ALA A 180 -0.88 -9.78 1.85
N SER A 181 0.30 -10.16 2.34
CA SER A 181 0.44 -11.03 3.52
C SER A 181 -0.19 -10.42 4.76
N ALA A 182 0.05 -9.12 5.02
CA ALA A 182 -0.53 -8.41 6.16
C ALA A 182 -2.07 -8.36 6.09
N ALA A 183 -2.64 -8.01 4.93
CA ALA A 183 -4.07 -7.95 4.71
C ALA A 183 -4.76 -9.31 4.89
N LEU A 184 -4.19 -10.37 4.30
CA LEU A 184 -4.70 -11.73 4.41
C LEU A 184 -4.59 -12.28 5.84
N ALA A 185 -3.50 -11.96 6.55
CA ALA A 185 -3.32 -12.33 7.95
C ALA A 185 -4.29 -11.59 8.88
N ALA A 186 -4.71 -10.37 8.54
CA ALA A 186 -5.77 -9.65 9.24
C ALA A 186 -7.17 -10.25 9.02
N GLY A 187 -7.33 -11.15 8.06
CA GLY A 187 -8.62 -11.75 7.69
C GLY A 187 -9.29 -11.11 6.48
N CYS A 188 -8.74 -10.04 5.95
CA CYS A 188 -9.32 -9.31 4.82
C CYS A 188 -9.37 -10.16 3.55
N ARG A 189 -10.22 -9.76 2.61
CA ARG A 189 -10.11 -10.12 1.20
C ARG A 189 -9.17 -9.17 0.51
N LEU A 190 -8.54 -9.66 -0.52
CA LEU A 190 -7.49 -8.94 -1.22
C LEU A 190 -7.86 -8.72 -2.69
N LEU A 191 -7.81 -7.48 -3.11
CA LEU A 191 -7.69 -7.06 -4.50
C LEU A 191 -6.22 -6.65 -4.71
N ALA A 192 -5.49 -7.47 -5.43
CA ALA A 192 -4.09 -7.20 -5.73
C ALA A 192 -3.92 -6.56 -7.11
N VAL A 193 -3.10 -5.51 -7.17
CA VAL A 193 -2.62 -4.85 -8.40
C VAL A 193 -1.09 -4.90 -8.37
N PRO A 194 -0.46 -6.06 -8.63
CA PRO A 194 0.94 -6.28 -8.33
C PRO A 194 1.89 -5.31 -9.06
N SER A 195 2.69 -4.55 -8.31
CA SER A 195 3.83 -3.79 -8.81
C SER A 195 5.08 -4.67 -8.92
N VAL A 196 5.15 -5.74 -8.11
CA VAL A 196 6.23 -6.73 -8.11
C VAL A 196 5.67 -8.16 -8.12
N PRO A 197 6.41 -9.17 -8.64
CA PRO A 197 5.98 -10.56 -8.61
C PRO A 197 5.78 -11.11 -7.20
N GLY A 198 4.95 -12.17 -7.05
CA GLY A 198 4.82 -12.94 -5.81
C GLY A 198 3.41 -13.01 -5.23
N ILE A 199 2.45 -12.20 -5.70
CA ILE A 199 1.04 -12.36 -5.32
C ILE A 199 0.39 -13.29 -6.33
N VAL A 200 -0.29 -14.32 -5.82
CA VAL A 200 -1.02 -15.30 -6.65
C VAL A 200 -2.51 -15.26 -6.32
N PRO A 201 -3.39 -15.49 -7.33
CA PRO A 201 -4.83 -15.62 -7.08
C PRO A 201 -5.15 -16.74 -6.08
N GLY A 202 -6.22 -16.57 -5.30
CA GLY A 202 -6.64 -17.55 -4.31
C GLY A 202 -8.07 -17.30 -3.83
N PRO A 203 -8.60 -18.12 -2.91
CA PRO A 203 -9.99 -18.02 -2.46
C PRO A 203 -10.40 -16.64 -1.90
N ARG A 204 -9.44 -15.91 -1.36
CA ARG A 204 -9.64 -14.54 -0.84
C ARG A 204 -8.84 -13.48 -1.61
N THR A 205 -8.25 -13.84 -2.75
CA THR A 205 -7.35 -12.98 -3.52
C THR A 205 -7.75 -12.93 -4.97
N ALA A 206 -8.17 -11.76 -5.43
CA ALA A 206 -8.29 -11.44 -6.84
C ALA A 206 -7.06 -10.63 -7.28
N VAL A 207 -6.56 -10.93 -8.47
CA VAL A 207 -5.42 -10.23 -9.07
C VAL A 207 -5.88 -9.58 -10.35
N VAL A 208 -5.64 -8.28 -10.49
CA VAL A 208 -5.95 -7.49 -11.70
C VAL A 208 -4.71 -6.76 -12.17
N ALA A 209 -4.69 -6.38 -13.44
CA ALA A 209 -3.57 -5.64 -14.01
C ALA A 209 -3.61 -4.14 -13.65
N SER A 210 -4.81 -3.59 -13.41
CA SER A 210 -5.00 -2.18 -13.10
C SER A 210 -6.29 -1.97 -12.28
N LEU A 211 -6.31 -0.97 -11.41
CA LEU A 211 -7.55 -0.51 -10.76
C LEU A 211 -8.54 0.09 -11.79
N ALA A 212 -8.07 0.44 -12.98
CA ALA A 212 -8.92 0.86 -14.07
C ALA A 212 -9.87 -0.26 -14.57
N ASP A 213 -9.56 -1.51 -14.31
CA ASP A 213 -10.36 -2.67 -14.71
C ASP A 213 -11.38 -3.10 -13.64
N VAL A 214 -11.43 -2.40 -12.49
CA VAL A 214 -12.25 -2.79 -11.33
C VAL A 214 -13.54 -1.98 -11.28
N ASP A 215 -14.69 -2.67 -11.18
CA ASP A 215 -15.94 -2.08 -10.69
C ASP A 215 -16.33 -2.77 -9.37
N LEU A 216 -16.44 -1.97 -8.30
CA LEU A 216 -16.81 -2.49 -6.98
C LEU A 216 -18.21 -3.09 -6.91
N ALA A 217 -19.13 -2.66 -7.79
CA ALA A 217 -20.49 -3.17 -7.81
C ALA A 217 -20.55 -4.60 -8.37
N ASP A 218 -19.63 -4.94 -9.28
CA ASP A 218 -19.55 -6.23 -9.94
C ASP A 218 -18.45 -7.14 -9.35
N PHE A 219 -17.70 -6.63 -8.37
CA PHE A 219 -16.62 -7.39 -7.76
C PHE A 219 -17.20 -8.56 -6.94
N PRO A 220 -16.78 -9.82 -7.21
CA PRO A 220 -17.36 -10.99 -6.57
C PRO A 220 -16.95 -11.06 -5.09
N PHE A 221 -17.73 -10.39 -4.24
CA PHE A 221 -17.53 -10.37 -2.80
C PHE A 221 -18.38 -11.47 -2.14
N ALA A 222 -18.07 -12.76 -2.39
CA ALA A 222 -18.73 -13.85 -1.69
C ALA A 222 -18.03 -14.13 -0.35
N ARG A 223 -18.74 -14.16 0.81
CA ARG A 223 -18.17 -14.68 2.05
C ARG A 223 -17.76 -16.13 1.84
N PRO A 224 -16.58 -16.58 2.33
CA PRO A 224 -16.35 -18.01 2.45
C PRO A 224 -17.40 -18.62 3.37
N ALA A 225 -17.95 -19.77 2.95
CA ALA A 225 -18.91 -20.54 3.73
C ALA A 225 -18.29 -21.05 5.04
#